data_fe3e795d381942ebc58bac7a49f8329b
#
_entry.id   fe3e795d381942ebc58bac7a49f8329b
#
_cell.length_a   1.000
_cell.length_b   1.000
_cell.length_c   1.000
_cell.angle_alpha   90.00
_cell.angle_beta   90.00
_cell.angle_gamma   90.00
#
_symmetry.space_group_name_H-M   'P 1'
#
loop_
_entity.id
_entity.type
_entity.pdbx_description
1 polymer ?
#
loop_
_entity_poly.entity_id
_entity_poly.type
_entity_poly.pdbx_seq_one_letter_code
_entity_poly.pdbx_strand_id
1 'polypeptide(L)'
;MEIDILPKMERAQIHMVFIVVPRFNITTLITMIETIRIANYLAPTSAYSWEVASFDGSKITASNGMTATIKTATDNLRSAEFVFILGSWGTEHYRNPKLTA
;
A
#
# COMPACT_ATOMS: atom_id res chain seq x y z
N MET A 1 26.81 -14.95 -1.16
CA MET A 1 26.73 -14.35 -1.72
C MET A 1 26.90 -13.16 -1.67
N GLU A 2 27.21 -12.54 -1.97
CA GLU A 2 27.42 -11.52 -1.80
C GLU A 2 26.93 -10.48 -2.26
N ILE A 3 26.03 -10.22 -2.37
CA ILE A 3 25.35 -9.13 -2.65
C ILE A 3 25.77 -8.01 -1.98
N ASP A 4 26.40 -8.11 -0.98
CA ASP A 4 26.80 -7.00 -0.23
C ASP A 4 27.79 -6.15 -0.86
N ILE A 5 28.27 -6.49 -2.03
CA ILE A 5 29.16 -5.61 -2.74
C ILE A 5 28.47 -4.38 -3.23
N LEU A 6 27.15 -4.36 -3.28
CA LEU A 6 26.45 -3.16 -3.72
C LEU A 6 26.39 -2.14 -2.59
N PRO A 7 26.65 -0.86 -2.90
CA PRO A 7 26.45 0.18 -1.92
C PRO A 7 25.02 0.18 -1.43
N LYS A 8 24.83 0.66 -0.21
CA LYS A 8 23.51 0.68 0.34
C LYS A 8 22.54 1.47 -0.49
N MET A 9 22.96 2.56 -1.07
CA MET A 9 22.06 3.37 -1.87
C MET A 9 21.58 2.63 -3.10
N GLU A 10 22.36 1.69 -3.60
CA GLU A 10 21.93 0.92 -4.75
C GLU A 10 21.00 -0.20 -4.36
N ARG A 11 20.86 -0.43 -3.07
CA ARG A 11 19.94 -1.43 -2.56
C ARG A 11 18.81 -0.79 -1.78
N ALA A 12 18.60 0.52 -2.01
CA ALA A 12 17.52 1.21 -1.35
C ALA A 12 16.20 0.56 -1.72
N GLN A 13 15.31 0.49 -0.76
CA GLN A 13 14.02 -0.13 -0.99
C GLN A 13 13.15 0.73 -1.87
N ILE A 14 12.35 0.07 -2.67
CA ILE A 14 11.28 0.72 -3.40
C ILE A 14 10.09 0.76 -2.46
N HIS A 15 9.61 1.95 -2.16
CA HIS A 15 8.49 2.12 -1.24
C HIS A 15 7.19 2.31 -2.00
N MET A 16 6.19 1.54 -1.60
CA MET A 16 4.87 1.58 -2.23
C MET A 16 3.81 1.97 -1.22
N VAL A 17 2.83 2.73 -1.64
CA VAL A 17 1.73 3.12 -0.79
C VAL A 17 0.44 2.62 -1.42
N PHE A 18 -0.38 1.96 -0.61
CA PHE A 18 -1.70 1.52 -1.02
C PHE A 18 -2.72 2.34 -0.25
N ILE A 19 -3.44 3.20 -0.95
CA ILE A 19 -4.49 4.00 -0.32
C ILE A 19 -5.81 3.29 -0.56
N VAL A 20 -6.49 2.93 0.52
CA VAL A 20 -7.77 2.25 0.42
C VAL A 20 -8.89 3.24 0.69
N VAL A 21 -9.92 3.18 -0.12
CA VAL A 21 -11.12 4.00 0.06
C VAL A 21 -12.28 3.06 0.43
N PRO A 22 -13.35 3.59 1.05
CA PRO A 22 -14.46 2.74 1.44
C PRO A 22 -14.95 1.88 0.28
N ARG A 23 -15.27 0.63 0.57
CA ARG A 23 -15.75 -0.36 -0.38
C ARG A 23 -14.65 -0.85 -1.33
N PHE A 24 -13.41 -0.75 -0.92
CA PHE A 24 -12.30 -1.24 -1.73
C PHE A 24 -12.35 -2.77 -1.87
N ASN A 25 -11.62 -3.28 -2.85
CA ASN A 25 -11.53 -4.74 -3.06
C ASN A 25 -10.40 -5.28 -2.20
N ILE A 26 -10.77 -6.02 -1.16
CA ILE A 26 -9.77 -6.51 -0.22
C ILE A 26 -8.88 -7.60 -0.83
N THR A 27 -9.40 -8.35 -1.79
CA THR A 27 -8.60 -9.36 -2.46
C THR A 27 -7.44 -8.72 -3.22
N THR A 28 -7.70 -7.58 -3.87
CA THR A 28 -6.66 -6.86 -4.58
C THR A 28 -5.58 -6.39 -3.62
N LEU A 29 -5.96 -5.82 -2.49
CA LEU A 29 -5.00 -5.35 -1.51
C LEU A 29 -4.14 -6.51 -1.01
N ILE A 30 -4.77 -7.59 -0.60
CA ILE A 30 -4.06 -8.75 -0.07
C ILE A 30 -3.12 -9.34 -1.11
N THR A 31 -3.59 -9.47 -2.35
CA THR A 31 -2.78 -10.06 -3.41
C THR A 31 -1.55 -9.21 -3.69
N MET A 32 -1.70 -7.90 -3.75
CA MET A 32 -0.57 -7.02 -4.01
C MET A 32 0.45 -7.08 -2.87
N ILE A 33 -0.02 -7.02 -1.63
CA ILE A 33 0.87 -7.07 -0.48
C ILE A 33 1.58 -8.43 -0.40
N GLU A 34 0.85 -9.53 -0.62
CA GLU A 34 1.45 -10.85 -0.55
C GLU A 34 2.50 -11.04 -1.63
N THR A 35 2.27 -10.49 -2.81
CA THR A 35 3.25 -10.56 -3.89
C THR A 35 4.56 -9.87 -3.49
N ILE A 36 4.45 -8.69 -2.88
CA ILE A 36 5.62 -7.95 -2.45
C ILE A 36 6.31 -8.66 -1.30
N ARG A 37 5.54 -9.21 -0.38
CA ARG A 37 6.09 -9.91 0.77
C ARG A 37 6.87 -11.14 0.31
N ILE A 38 6.31 -11.88 -0.64
CA ILE A 38 6.98 -13.06 -1.16
C ILE A 38 8.25 -12.68 -1.91
N ALA A 39 8.21 -11.59 -2.67
CA ALA A 39 9.39 -11.12 -3.37
C ALA A 39 10.50 -10.79 -2.38
N ASN A 40 10.16 -10.14 -1.25
CA ASN A 40 11.14 -9.86 -0.22
C ASN A 40 11.69 -11.13 0.41
N TYR A 41 10.84 -12.13 0.57
CA TYR A 41 11.26 -13.38 1.18
C TYR A 41 12.29 -14.09 0.30
N LEU A 42 12.10 -14.03 -1.00
CA LEU A 42 13.00 -14.71 -1.94
C LEU A 42 14.24 -13.90 -2.27
N ALA A 43 14.21 -12.60 -2.03
CA ALA A 43 15.35 -11.75 -2.34
C ALA A 43 16.40 -11.85 -1.25
N PRO A 44 17.67 -11.66 -1.59
CA PRO A 44 18.71 -11.66 -0.57
C PRO A 44 18.59 -10.49 0.40
N THR A 45 17.93 -9.41 -0.01
CA THR A 45 17.68 -8.27 0.86
C THR A 45 16.23 -7.85 0.65
N SER A 46 15.69 -7.15 1.62
CA SER A 46 14.33 -6.66 1.48
C SER A 46 14.32 -5.51 0.50
N ALA A 47 13.85 -5.77 -0.70
CA ALA A 47 13.87 -4.81 -1.79
C ALA A 47 12.68 -3.86 -1.78
N TYR A 48 11.60 -4.23 -1.09
CA TYR A 48 10.36 -3.46 -1.12
C TYR A 48 9.87 -3.16 0.27
N SER A 49 9.31 -1.97 0.44
CA SER A 49 8.57 -1.63 1.64
C SER A 49 7.20 -1.10 1.22
N TRP A 50 6.26 -1.12 2.13
CA TRP A 50 4.92 -0.65 1.79
C TRP A 50 4.20 -0.12 3.01
N GLU A 51 3.18 0.71 2.74
CA GLU A 51 2.26 1.20 3.75
C GLU A 51 0.87 1.11 3.19
N VAL A 52 -0.11 0.93 4.07
CA VAL A 52 -1.51 1.01 3.70
C VAL A 52 -2.07 2.24 4.39
N ALA A 53 -2.71 3.12 3.64
CA ALA A 53 -3.16 4.40 4.15
C ALA A 53 -4.62 4.64 3.77
N SER A 54 -5.25 5.57 4.43
CA SER A 54 -6.60 5.98 4.08
C SER A 54 -6.79 7.48 4.31
N PHE A 55 -7.79 8.04 3.66
CA PHE A 55 -8.17 9.44 3.87
C PHE A 55 -9.12 9.59 5.05
N ASP A 56 -9.80 8.52 5.45
CA ASP A 56 -10.98 8.60 6.31
C ASP A 56 -10.84 7.95 7.67
N GLY A 57 -9.65 7.79 8.16
CA GLY A 57 -9.47 7.26 9.49
C GLY A 57 -8.90 5.86 9.50
N SER A 58 -9.01 5.19 10.63
CA SER A 58 -8.25 3.98 10.88
C SER A 58 -8.97 2.68 10.54
N LYS A 59 -10.25 2.74 10.20
CA LYS A 59 -11.00 1.53 9.86
C LYS A 59 -11.78 1.78 8.59
N ILE A 60 -11.49 0.99 7.59
CA ILE A 60 -12.14 1.12 6.29
C ILE A 60 -12.79 -0.21 5.94
N THR A 61 -14.06 -0.17 5.58
CA THR A 61 -14.80 -1.38 5.23
C THR A 61 -14.67 -1.65 3.75
N ALA A 62 -14.28 -2.87 3.43
CA ALA A 62 -14.15 -3.33 2.06
C ALA A 62 -15.52 -3.64 1.46
N SER A 63 -15.55 -3.88 0.14
CA SER A 63 -16.79 -4.13 -0.57
C SER A 63 -17.49 -5.40 -0.11
N ASN A 64 -16.76 -6.33 0.49
CA ASN A 64 -17.37 -7.57 0.99
C ASN A 64 -17.74 -7.50 2.47
N GLY A 65 -17.63 -6.32 3.08
CA GLY A 65 -17.99 -6.13 4.48
C GLY A 65 -16.88 -6.34 5.49
N MET A 66 -15.73 -6.83 5.04
CA MET A 66 -14.59 -6.99 5.95
C MET A 66 -13.99 -5.62 6.25
N THR A 67 -13.52 -5.44 7.47
CA THR A 67 -12.95 -4.16 7.88
C THR A 67 -11.44 -4.30 8.04
N ALA A 68 -10.72 -3.36 7.45
CA ALA A 68 -9.28 -3.29 7.59
C ALA A 68 -8.91 -2.19 8.57
N THR A 69 -7.92 -2.45 9.40
CA THR A 69 -7.37 -1.44 10.30
C THR A 69 -6.18 -0.80 9.59
N ILE A 70 -6.22 0.50 9.46
CA ILE A 70 -5.22 1.27 8.73
C ILE A 70 -4.39 2.07 9.72
N LYS A 71 -3.09 1.91 9.66
CA LYS A 71 -2.19 2.55 10.62
C LYS A 71 -1.69 3.90 10.17
N THR A 72 -1.71 4.18 8.89
CA THR A 72 -1.12 5.40 8.34
C THR A 72 -2.19 6.30 7.75
N ALA A 73 -2.24 7.54 8.20
CA ALA A 73 -3.08 8.54 7.54
C ALA A 73 -2.32 9.09 6.34
N THR A 74 -3.05 9.55 5.33
CA THR A 74 -2.40 10.09 4.13
C THR A 74 -1.51 11.28 4.43
N ASP A 75 -1.75 12.00 5.51
CA ASP A 75 -0.94 13.16 5.87
C ASP A 75 0.46 12.75 6.38
N ASN A 76 0.65 11.49 6.71
CA ASN A 76 1.90 11.01 7.31
C ASN A 76 2.66 10.06 6.39
N LEU A 77 2.38 10.09 5.11
CA LEU A 77 3.01 9.16 4.19
C LEU A 77 4.47 9.51 3.93
N ARG A 78 5.28 8.47 3.80
CA ARG A 78 6.64 8.63 3.32
C ARG A 78 6.60 8.87 1.82
N SER A 79 7.68 9.42 1.31
CA SER A 79 7.86 9.51 -0.12
C SER A 79 7.84 8.10 -0.73
N ALA A 80 7.16 7.92 -1.81
CA ALA A 80 6.98 6.61 -2.41
C ALA A 80 7.23 6.65 -3.92
N GLU A 81 7.73 5.55 -4.45
CA GLU A 81 7.91 5.40 -5.89
C GLU A 81 6.59 5.09 -6.56
N PHE A 82 5.71 4.39 -5.86
CA PHE A 82 4.40 4.01 -6.42
C PHE A 82 3.31 4.25 -5.41
N VAL A 83 2.21 4.81 -5.87
CA VAL A 83 1.02 5.00 -5.06
C VAL A 83 -0.15 4.36 -5.81
N PHE A 84 -0.83 3.44 -5.16
CA PHE A 84 -1.99 2.77 -5.72
C PHE A 84 -3.23 3.15 -4.92
N ILE A 85 -4.28 3.57 -5.59
CA ILE A 85 -5.54 3.86 -4.93
C ILE A 85 -6.48 2.72 -5.26
N LEU A 86 -6.95 2.03 -4.23
CA LEU A 86 -7.74 0.82 -4.39
C LEU A 86 -9.20 1.09 -4.13
N GLY A 87 -10.02 0.73 -5.10
CA GLY A 87 -11.45 0.86 -4.99
C GLY A 87 -12.14 -0.43 -5.44
N SER A 88 -13.41 -0.33 -5.75
CA SER A 88 -14.21 -1.42 -6.27
C SER A 88 -15.52 -0.82 -6.80
N TRP A 89 -16.48 -1.66 -7.13
CA TRP A 89 -17.79 -1.18 -7.53
C TRP A 89 -18.39 -0.38 -6.38
N GLY A 90 -18.88 0.80 -6.68
CA GLY A 90 -19.40 1.72 -5.68
C GLY A 90 -18.45 2.83 -5.33
N THR A 91 -17.16 2.66 -5.65
CA THR A 91 -16.17 3.69 -5.39
C THR A 91 -16.46 4.96 -6.20
N GLU A 92 -17.14 4.83 -7.33
CA GLU A 92 -17.47 5.99 -8.15
C GLU A 92 -18.36 6.99 -7.39
N HIS A 93 -18.99 6.57 -6.31
CA HIS A 93 -19.81 7.45 -5.49
C HIS A 93 -19.04 8.09 -4.34
N TYR A 94 -17.80 7.66 -4.15
CA TYR A 94 -17.00 8.18 -3.06
C TYR A 94 -16.47 9.57 -3.41
N ARG A 95 -16.55 10.47 -2.45
CA ARG A 95 -16.03 11.83 -2.62
C ARG A 95 -15.22 12.20 -1.39
N ASN A 96 -14.03 12.71 -1.63
CA ASN A 96 -13.20 13.21 -0.56
C ASN A 96 -12.26 14.26 -1.17
N PRO A 97 -12.23 15.47 -0.62
CA PRO A 97 -11.39 16.54 -1.18
C PRO A 97 -9.92 16.16 -1.29
N LYS A 98 -9.41 15.33 -0.39
CA LYS A 98 -8.01 14.93 -0.42
C LYS A 98 -7.67 14.12 -1.67
N LEU A 99 -8.65 13.43 -2.22
CA LEU A 99 -8.43 12.59 -3.38
C LEU A 99 -8.20 13.43 -4.64
N THR A 100 -8.78 14.61 -4.69
CA THR A 100 -8.66 15.48 -5.85
C THR A 100 -7.67 16.62 -5.64
N ALA A 101 -7.08 16.70 -4.47
CA ALA A 101 -6.16 17.79 -4.14
C ALA A 101 -4.78 17.65 -4.80
#